data_8dcdf251146a16d3fd3e98803f30fccd
#
_entry.id   8dcdf251146a16d3fd3e98803f30fccd
#
_cell.length_a   1.000
_cell.length_b   1.000
_cell.length_c   1.000
_cell.angle_alpha   90.00
_cell.angle_beta   90.00
_cell.angle_gamma   90.00
#
_symmetry.space_group_name_H-M   'P 1'
#
loop_
_entity.id
_entity.type
_entity.pdbx_description
1 polymer ?
#
loop_
_entity_poly.entity_id
_entity_poly.type
_entity_poly.pdbx_seq_one_letter_code
_entity_poly.pdbx_strand_id
1 'polypeptide(L)'
;MLRFKPKAVLMAASLLAVTTAASANNFSYDYIEMRSGLSPLTMGVEGSKQIIENLHMVGRIDSRLENDWDFAAGLGFNGPLNQFADIYGQMLIHNIREIDRSSTDFKPELNVGFRVWMSNQLEATGRIGVLKEKAIFHGGIKFHSTETLVLAAEIRSNGTYGVQPTLGVRFHF
;
A
#
# COMPACT_ATOMS: atom_id res chain seq x y z
N MET A 1 -2.98 30.02 5.03
CA MET A 1 -1.51 30.01 5.11
C MET A 1 -1.07 28.84 6.01
N LEU A 2 -0.73 27.70 5.45
CA LEU A 2 -0.29 26.51 6.19
C LEU A 2 1.17 26.71 6.65
N ARG A 3 1.38 26.92 7.94
CA ARG A 3 2.73 26.94 8.53
C ARG A 3 3.19 25.48 8.69
N PHE A 4 3.95 24.98 7.74
CA PHE A 4 4.71 23.74 7.91
C PHE A 4 5.76 23.92 8.99
N LYS A 5 5.67 23.13 10.06
CA LYS A 5 6.71 23.13 11.11
C LYS A 5 7.98 22.47 10.55
N PRO A 6 9.14 23.14 10.56
CA PRO A 6 10.36 22.65 9.91
C PRO A 6 10.88 21.32 10.45
N LYS A 7 10.45 20.91 11.66
CA LYS A 7 10.83 19.62 12.27
C LYS A 7 10.26 18.39 11.55
N ALA A 8 9.12 18.52 10.87
CA ALA A 8 8.53 17.42 10.12
C ALA A 8 9.25 17.17 8.77
N VAL A 9 9.78 18.23 8.17
CA VAL A 9 10.56 18.14 6.93
C VAL A 9 11.94 17.54 7.19
N LEU A 10 12.54 17.82 8.34
CA LEU A 10 13.86 17.27 8.70
C LEU A 10 13.77 15.74 8.99
N MET A 11 12.66 15.27 9.53
CA MET A 11 12.43 13.85 9.80
C MET A 11 12.18 13.05 8.51
N ALA A 12 11.53 13.64 7.52
CA ALA A 12 11.35 13.02 6.20
C ALA A 12 12.67 12.98 5.39
N ALA A 13 13.54 13.98 5.55
CA ALA A 13 14.83 14.02 4.86
C ALA A 13 15.86 13.05 5.46
N SER A 14 15.80 12.75 6.75
CA SER A 14 16.72 11.80 7.40
C SER A 14 16.42 10.33 7.08
N LEU A 15 15.20 10.00 6.63
CA LEU A 15 14.86 8.65 6.13
C LEU A 15 15.45 8.36 4.72
N LEU A 16 15.82 9.39 3.98
CA LEU A 16 16.39 9.26 2.63
C LEU A 16 17.90 8.97 2.62
N ALA A 17 18.58 9.01 3.77
CA ALA A 17 20.04 8.91 3.86
C ALA A 17 20.57 7.52 4.24
N VAL A 18 19.70 6.50 4.34
CA VAL A 18 20.13 5.11 4.61
C VAL A 18 20.10 4.34 3.30
N THR A 19 21.03 4.63 2.42
CA THR A 19 21.27 3.83 1.23
C THR A 19 22.74 3.54 1.10
N THR A 20 23.12 2.29 1.25
CA THR A 20 24.05 1.53 0.39
C THR A 20 24.43 0.23 1.09
N ALA A 21 23.56 -0.72 1.07
CA ALA A 21 23.97 -2.11 0.97
C ALA A 21 23.16 -2.67 -0.20
N ALA A 22 23.81 -2.94 -1.31
CA ALA A 22 23.24 -3.75 -2.38
C ALA A 22 23.01 -5.15 -1.83
N SER A 23 21.92 -5.31 -1.13
CA SER A 23 21.38 -6.60 -0.73
C SER A 23 20.33 -6.94 -1.79
N ALA A 24 20.46 -8.11 -2.42
CA ALA A 24 19.43 -8.60 -3.31
C ALA A 24 18.10 -8.57 -2.55
N ASN A 25 17.25 -7.64 -2.92
CA ASN A 25 15.95 -7.47 -2.28
C ASN A 25 15.05 -8.60 -2.75
N ASN A 26 14.72 -9.54 -1.87
CA ASN A 26 13.85 -10.68 -2.17
C ASN A 26 12.37 -10.28 -2.31
N PHE A 27 12.05 -8.97 -2.24
CA PHE A 27 10.70 -8.45 -2.37
C PHE A 27 10.52 -7.76 -3.72
N SER A 28 9.64 -8.30 -4.57
CA SER A 28 9.24 -7.62 -5.79
C SER A 28 8.16 -6.58 -5.53
N TYR A 29 8.29 -5.43 -6.18
CA TYR A 29 7.28 -4.37 -6.26
C TYR A 29 6.62 -4.29 -7.64
N ASP A 30 6.90 -5.26 -8.51
CA ASP A 30 6.27 -5.45 -9.81
C ASP A 30 5.12 -6.45 -9.68
N TYR A 31 3.88 -5.94 -9.57
CA TYR A 31 2.71 -6.80 -9.39
C TYR A 31 1.40 -6.16 -9.81
N ILE A 32 0.42 -7.01 -10.03
CA ILE A 32 -1.01 -6.68 -10.07
C ILE A 32 -1.71 -7.56 -9.04
N GLU A 33 -2.55 -6.97 -8.19
CA GLU A 33 -3.33 -7.64 -7.17
C GLU A 33 -4.81 -7.36 -7.36
N MET A 34 -5.62 -8.40 -7.42
CA MET A 34 -7.06 -8.34 -7.30
C MET A 34 -7.45 -8.71 -5.88
N ARG A 35 -8.40 -7.97 -5.30
CA ARG A 35 -8.83 -8.22 -3.92
C ARG A 35 -10.33 -8.04 -3.75
N SER A 36 -10.88 -8.77 -2.78
CA SER A 36 -12.25 -8.65 -2.33
C SER A 36 -12.30 -8.38 -0.84
N GLY A 37 -12.95 -7.29 -0.44
CA GLY A 37 -13.32 -7.04 0.95
C GLY A 37 -14.64 -7.75 1.24
N LEU A 38 -14.77 -8.32 2.45
CA LEU A 38 -15.89 -9.18 2.78
C LEU A 38 -17.03 -8.45 3.50
N SER A 39 -16.72 -7.35 4.22
CA SER A 39 -17.73 -6.60 4.97
C SER A 39 -17.32 -5.14 5.15
N PRO A 40 -17.95 -4.19 4.43
CA PRO A 40 -18.86 -4.38 3.30
C PRO A 40 -18.17 -5.06 2.12
N LEU A 41 -18.97 -5.68 1.25
CA LEU A 41 -18.41 -6.28 0.03
C LEU A 41 -17.81 -5.17 -0.86
N THR A 42 -16.53 -5.30 -1.15
CA THR A 42 -15.81 -4.41 -2.07
C THR A 42 -14.96 -5.22 -3.02
N MET A 43 -14.76 -4.71 -4.21
CA MET A 43 -13.81 -5.25 -5.17
C MET A 43 -12.73 -4.19 -5.42
N GLY A 44 -11.48 -4.63 -5.54
CA GLY A 44 -10.38 -3.73 -5.81
C GLY A 44 -9.30 -4.34 -6.66
N VAL A 45 -8.55 -3.47 -7.32
CA VAL A 45 -7.34 -3.81 -8.06
C VAL A 45 -6.24 -2.84 -7.62
N GLU A 46 -5.06 -3.37 -7.37
CA GLU A 46 -3.85 -2.59 -7.10
C GLU A 46 -2.75 -3.05 -8.05
N GLY A 47 -2.09 -2.09 -8.69
CA GLY A 47 -0.92 -2.33 -9.50
C GLY A 47 0.27 -1.58 -8.93
N SER A 48 1.44 -2.19 -8.99
CA SER A 48 2.71 -1.56 -8.65
C SER A 48 3.75 -1.90 -9.68
N LYS A 49 4.59 -0.92 -10.00
CA LYS A 49 5.70 -1.08 -10.94
C LYS A 49 6.94 -0.38 -10.42
N GLN A 50 8.01 -1.11 -10.28
CA GLN A 50 9.31 -0.55 -9.92
C GLN A 50 9.86 0.30 -11.07
N ILE A 51 10.29 1.54 -10.76
CA ILE A 51 10.86 2.49 -11.73
C ILE A 51 12.38 2.46 -11.66
N ILE A 52 12.90 2.50 -10.45
CA ILE A 52 14.32 2.37 -10.11
C ILE A 52 14.43 1.55 -8.83
N GLU A 53 15.64 1.18 -8.42
CA GLU A 53 15.92 0.21 -7.36
C GLU A 53 15.09 0.39 -6.08
N ASN A 54 14.83 1.62 -5.64
CA ASN A 54 14.13 1.91 -4.38
C ASN A 54 12.86 2.75 -4.58
N LEU A 55 12.36 2.85 -5.82
CA LEU A 55 11.20 3.67 -6.15
C LEU A 55 10.24 2.89 -7.04
N HIS A 56 8.97 2.87 -6.65
CA HIS A 56 7.90 2.25 -7.43
C HIS A 56 6.69 3.17 -7.57
N MET A 57 5.96 3.03 -8.66
CA MET A 57 4.63 3.61 -8.81
C MET A 57 3.59 2.67 -8.25
N VAL A 58 2.52 3.24 -7.68
CA VAL A 58 1.36 2.48 -7.20
C VAL A 58 0.11 3.12 -7.75
N GLY A 59 -0.80 2.28 -8.24
CA GLY A 59 -2.15 2.65 -8.60
C GLY A 59 -3.13 1.66 -8.00
N ARG A 60 -4.24 2.16 -7.43
CA ARG A 60 -5.27 1.27 -6.88
C ARG A 60 -6.66 1.83 -7.13
N ILE A 61 -7.62 0.95 -7.26
CA ILE A 61 -9.03 1.28 -7.32
C ILE A 61 -9.81 0.30 -6.46
N ASP A 62 -10.70 0.81 -5.64
CA ASP A 62 -11.63 0.04 -4.82
C ASP A 62 -13.05 0.57 -5.02
N SER A 63 -14.07 -0.31 -5.03
CA SER A 63 -15.48 0.04 -5.19
C SER A 63 -16.37 -1.00 -4.53
N ARG A 64 -17.55 -0.59 -4.02
CA ARG A 64 -18.64 -1.50 -3.65
C ARG A 64 -19.52 -1.90 -4.84
N LEU A 65 -19.19 -1.39 -6.03
CA LEU A 65 -20.00 -1.56 -7.26
C LEU A 65 -21.39 -0.91 -7.18
N GLU A 66 -21.55 0.10 -6.30
CA GLU A 66 -22.78 0.84 -6.04
C GLU A 66 -22.69 2.32 -6.46
N ASN A 67 -22.00 2.59 -7.59
CA ASN A 67 -21.75 3.94 -8.10
C ASN A 67 -20.80 4.78 -7.22
N ASP A 68 -19.91 4.10 -6.50
CA ASP A 68 -18.84 4.66 -5.69
C ASP A 68 -17.47 4.17 -6.17
N TRP A 69 -16.43 4.92 -5.91
CA TRP A 69 -15.06 4.48 -6.12
C TRP A 69 -14.08 5.23 -5.24
N ASP A 70 -12.97 4.58 -5.00
CA ASP A 70 -11.77 5.15 -4.42
C ASP A 70 -10.59 4.82 -5.34
N PHE A 71 -10.21 5.77 -6.18
CA PHE A 71 -9.04 5.65 -7.05
C PHE A 71 -7.86 6.36 -6.39
N ALA A 72 -6.75 5.68 -6.25
CA ALA A 72 -5.53 6.24 -5.69
C ALA A 72 -4.33 5.98 -6.62
N ALA A 73 -3.46 6.96 -6.74
CA ALA A 73 -2.21 6.82 -7.46
C ALA A 73 -1.08 7.63 -6.80
N GLY A 74 0.14 7.14 -6.92
CA GLY A 74 1.29 7.83 -6.36
C GLY A 74 2.59 7.05 -6.46
N LEU A 75 3.52 7.42 -5.59
CA LEU A 75 4.87 6.88 -5.54
C LEU A 75 5.11 6.18 -4.20
N GLY A 76 5.89 5.13 -4.22
CA GLY A 76 6.40 4.44 -3.05
C GLY A 76 7.91 4.33 -3.09
N PHE A 77 8.50 4.45 -1.91
CA PHE A 77 9.92 4.21 -1.67
C PHE A 77 10.05 2.97 -0.81
N ASN A 78 11.00 2.12 -1.13
CA ASN A 78 11.27 0.89 -0.39
C ASN A 78 12.75 0.73 -0.12
N GLY A 79 13.08 -0.01 0.92
CA GLY A 79 14.46 -0.30 1.27
C GLY A 79 14.58 -1.56 2.14
N PRO A 80 15.55 -2.42 1.83
CA PRO A 80 15.79 -3.62 2.60
C PRO A 80 16.33 -3.28 3.99
N LEU A 81 15.71 -3.83 5.03
CA LEU A 81 16.27 -3.83 6.38
C LEU A 81 17.30 -4.95 6.54
N ASN A 82 17.01 -6.08 5.93
CA ASN A 82 17.88 -7.25 5.82
C ASN A 82 17.34 -8.18 4.73
N GLN A 83 17.97 -9.37 4.54
CA GLN A 83 17.55 -10.34 3.52
C GLN A 83 16.12 -10.88 3.67
N PHE A 84 15.49 -10.74 4.84
CA PHE A 84 14.16 -11.25 5.15
C PHE A 84 13.13 -10.15 5.41
N ALA A 85 13.54 -8.88 5.49
CA ALA A 85 12.65 -7.79 5.86
C ALA A 85 12.90 -6.56 5.00
N ASP A 86 11.80 -5.93 4.59
CA ASP A 86 11.77 -4.68 3.84
C ASP A 86 10.85 -3.67 4.53
N ILE A 87 11.19 -2.39 4.42
CA ILE A 87 10.35 -1.28 4.82
C ILE A 87 10.02 -0.45 3.59
N TYR A 88 8.81 0.08 3.55
CA TYR A 88 8.41 0.97 2.47
C TYR A 88 7.55 2.12 2.98
N GLY A 89 7.54 3.22 2.23
CA GLY A 89 6.65 4.34 2.44
C GLY A 89 5.99 4.73 1.13
N GLN A 90 4.73 5.17 1.19
CA GLN A 90 3.99 5.58 -0.01
C GLN A 90 3.32 6.92 0.22
N MET A 91 3.30 7.73 -0.84
CA MET A 91 2.51 8.96 -0.94
C MET A 91 1.56 8.83 -2.12
N LEU A 92 0.27 8.85 -1.83
CA LEU A 92 -0.79 8.67 -2.82
C LEU A 92 -1.74 9.86 -2.80
N ILE A 93 -2.37 10.11 -3.92
CA ILE A 93 -3.52 11.00 -4.03
C ILE A 93 -4.73 10.15 -4.38
N HIS A 94 -5.75 10.26 -3.57
CA HIS A 94 -7.04 9.61 -3.77
C HIS A 94 -8.00 10.54 -4.48
N ASN A 95 -8.78 10.00 -5.40
CA ASN A 95 -9.99 10.57 -5.96
C ASN A 95 -11.15 9.69 -5.51
N ILE A 96 -11.92 10.19 -4.55
CA ILE A 96 -12.99 9.42 -3.89
C ILE A 96 -14.34 9.98 -4.32
N ARG A 97 -15.22 9.08 -4.78
CA ARG A 97 -16.64 9.34 -4.98
C ARG A 97 -17.46 8.51 -4.01
N GLU A 98 -18.22 9.16 -3.16
CA GLU A 98 -19.18 8.53 -2.25
C GLU A 98 -20.57 8.47 -2.91
N ILE A 99 -21.39 7.45 -2.57
CA ILE A 99 -22.72 7.20 -3.18
C ILE A 99 -23.62 8.44 -3.13
N ASP A 100 -23.63 9.14 -2.00
CA ASP A 100 -24.55 10.27 -1.75
C ASP A 100 -24.00 11.63 -2.20
N ARG A 101 -22.81 11.65 -2.83
CA ARG A 101 -22.16 12.89 -3.27
C ARG A 101 -21.94 12.91 -4.77
N SER A 102 -22.42 13.98 -5.40
CA SER A 102 -22.17 14.24 -6.84
C SER A 102 -20.75 14.76 -7.12
N SER A 103 -20.00 15.15 -6.07
CA SER A 103 -18.63 15.67 -6.17
C SER A 103 -17.61 14.63 -5.75
N THR A 104 -16.47 14.65 -6.41
CA THR A 104 -15.30 13.86 -6.03
C THR A 104 -14.39 14.67 -5.10
N ASP A 105 -13.86 13.99 -4.08
CA ASP A 105 -12.90 14.58 -3.13
C ASP A 105 -11.49 14.06 -3.40
N PHE A 106 -10.54 14.99 -3.52
CA PHE A 106 -9.11 14.64 -3.57
C PHE A 106 -8.54 14.60 -2.15
N LYS A 107 -7.96 13.47 -1.75
CA LYS A 107 -7.39 13.28 -0.41
C LYS A 107 -5.98 12.72 -0.50
N PRO A 108 -4.97 13.36 0.14
CA PRO A 108 -3.63 12.79 0.22
C PRO A 108 -3.59 11.65 1.23
N GLU A 109 -2.86 10.60 0.88
CA GLU A 109 -2.47 9.48 1.75
C GLU A 109 -0.96 9.50 1.93
N LEU A 110 -0.52 9.32 3.18
CA LEU A 110 0.85 9.00 3.53
C LEU A 110 0.85 7.76 4.40
N ASN A 111 1.64 6.77 4.02
CA ASN A 111 1.73 5.53 4.79
C ASN A 111 3.17 5.00 4.84
N VAL A 112 3.41 4.18 5.86
CA VAL A 112 4.63 3.40 6.04
C VAL A 112 4.24 1.95 6.32
N GLY A 113 4.98 1.03 5.75
CA GLY A 113 4.73 -0.39 5.93
C GLY A 113 6.01 -1.21 5.98
N PHE A 114 5.83 -2.47 6.31
CA PHE A 114 6.89 -3.46 6.33
C PHE A 114 6.42 -4.76 5.66
N ARG A 115 7.37 -5.54 5.21
CA ARG A 115 7.21 -6.89 4.67
C ARG A 115 8.29 -7.77 5.30
N VAL A 116 7.91 -8.96 5.74
CA VAL A 116 8.83 -9.88 6.42
C VAL A 116 8.56 -11.30 5.96
N TRP A 117 9.58 -11.98 5.47
CA TRP A 117 9.54 -13.42 5.21
C TRP A 117 9.54 -14.19 6.52
N MET A 118 8.45 -14.88 6.81
CA MET A 118 8.33 -15.79 7.94
C MET A 118 8.83 -17.21 7.59
N SER A 119 8.73 -17.57 6.32
CA SER A 119 9.28 -18.79 5.73
C SER A 119 9.49 -18.57 4.23
N ASN A 120 9.98 -19.56 3.52
CA ASN A 120 10.23 -19.48 2.07
C ASN A 120 8.98 -19.16 1.23
N GLN A 121 7.79 -19.39 1.78
CA GLN A 121 6.52 -19.19 1.09
C GLN A 121 5.53 -18.26 1.84
N LEU A 122 5.87 -17.85 3.06
CA LEU A 122 4.96 -17.08 3.89
C LEU A 122 5.56 -15.72 4.23
N GLU A 123 4.89 -14.67 3.81
CA GLU A 123 5.22 -13.27 4.06
C GLU A 123 4.20 -12.67 5.02
N ALA A 124 4.66 -12.02 6.07
CA ALA A 124 3.85 -11.11 6.88
C ALA A 124 3.99 -9.68 6.35
N THR A 125 2.89 -8.94 6.32
CA THR A 125 2.88 -7.55 5.89
C THR A 125 2.08 -6.69 6.87
N GLY A 126 2.54 -5.46 7.06
CA GLY A 126 1.82 -4.46 7.83
C GLY A 126 2.03 -3.08 7.27
N ARG A 127 1.01 -2.22 7.37
CA ARG A 127 1.06 -0.82 6.91
C ARG A 127 0.18 0.02 7.81
N ILE A 128 0.68 1.20 8.17
CA ILE A 128 -0.07 2.22 8.89
C ILE A 128 0.12 3.56 8.19
N GLY A 129 -0.85 4.45 8.32
CA GLY A 129 -0.77 5.75 7.69
C GLY A 129 -1.96 6.63 7.98
N VAL A 130 -2.07 7.69 7.20
CA VAL A 130 -3.16 8.65 7.27
C VAL A 130 -3.68 8.96 5.88
N LEU A 131 -4.99 8.96 5.71
CA LEU A 131 -5.71 9.46 4.56
C LEU A 131 -6.37 10.78 4.96
N LYS A 132 -5.74 11.93 4.58
CA LYS A 132 -6.09 13.26 5.07
C LYS A 132 -6.01 13.33 6.60
N GLU A 133 -7.11 13.07 7.32
CA GLU A 133 -7.20 13.10 8.78
C GLU A 133 -7.60 11.74 9.39
N LYS A 134 -7.89 10.75 8.56
CA LYS A 134 -8.29 9.41 8.99
C LYS A 134 -7.09 8.49 9.08
N ALA A 135 -6.93 7.81 10.19
CA ALA A 135 -5.95 6.73 10.31
C ALA A 135 -6.32 5.56 9.39
N ILE A 136 -5.32 5.01 8.73
CA ILE A 136 -5.45 3.80 7.92
C ILE A 136 -4.45 2.76 8.42
N PHE A 137 -4.82 1.50 8.27
CA PHE A 137 -3.94 0.39 8.59
C PHE A 137 -4.24 -0.83 7.71
N HIS A 138 -3.23 -1.63 7.47
CA HIS A 138 -3.32 -2.96 6.87
C HIS A 138 -2.44 -3.91 7.66
N GLY A 139 -2.87 -5.16 7.78
CA GLY A 139 -2.05 -6.21 8.34
C GLY A 139 -2.51 -7.56 7.80
N GLY A 140 -1.59 -8.44 7.48
CA GLY A 140 -1.97 -9.73 6.95
C GLY A 140 -0.80 -10.62 6.58
N ILE A 141 -1.14 -11.72 5.97
CA ILE A 141 -0.22 -12.75 5.49
C ILE A 141 -0.40 -12.95 4.00
N LYS A 142 0.70 -13.27 3.33
CA LYS A 142 0.75 -13.59 1.91
C LYS A 142 1.42 -14.95 1.73
N PHE A 143 0.75 -15.84 1.04
CA PHE A 143 1.26 -17.15 0.70
C PHE A 143 1.71 -17.17 -0.76
N HIS A 144 2.99 -17.30 -0.97
CA HIS A 144 3.63 -17.40 -2.29
C HIS A 144 3.51 -18.84 -2.80
N SER A 145 2.43 -19.10 -3.56
CA SER A 145 2.16 -20.43 -4.13
C SER A 145 3.17 -20.78 -5.23
N THR A 146 3.57 -19.78 -6.01
CA THR A 146 4.65 -19.86 -7.00
C THR A 146 5.46 -18.57 -6.96
N GLU A 147 6.48 -18.45 -7.79
CA GLU A 147 7.26 -17.20 -7.94
C GLU A 147 6.40 -16.04 -8.44
N THR A 148 5.33 -16.33 -9.19
CA THR A 148 4.47 -15.32 -9.80
C THR A 148 3.11 -15.19 -9.12
N LEU A 149 2.61 -16.21 -8.42
CA LEU A 149 1.27 -16.26 -7.84
C LEU A 149 1.31 -16.21 -6.32
N VAL A 150 0.63 -15.24 -5.74
CA VAL A 150 0.54 -15.02 -4.30
C VAL A 150 -0.92 -14.91 -3.87
N LEU A 151 -1.29 -15.61 -2.82
CA LEU A 151 -2.59 -15.50 -2.16
C LEU A 151 -2.43 -14.63 -0.91
N ALA A 152 -3.32 -13.66 -0.73
CA ALA A 152 -3.28 -12.72 0.39
C ALA A 152 -4.53 -12.85 1.27
N ALA A 153 -4.34 -12.81 2.58
CA ALA A 153 -5.41 -12.67 3.56
C ALA A 153 -5.03 -11.54 4.52
N GLU A 154 -5.81 -10.46 4.52
CA GLU A 154 -5.47 -9.22 5.22
C GLU A 154 -6.69 -8.68 5.97
N ILE A 155 -6.43 -7.90 7.02
CA ILE A 155 -7.37 -6.97 7.63
C ILE A 155 -6.90 -5.58 7.26
N ARG A 156 -7.79 -4.75 6.73
CA ARG A 156 -7.43 -3.41 6.28
C ARG A 156 -8.50 -2.39 6.60
N SER A 157 -8.06 -1.17 6.88
CA SER A 157 -8.88 0.03 6.92
C SER A 157 -8.26 1.05 5.97
N ASN A 158 -8.94 1.31 4.86
CA ASN A 158 -8.49 2.27 3.86
C ASN A 158 -9.06 3.69 4.08
N GLY A 159 -9.77 3.90 5.19
CA GLY A 159 -10.37 5.20 5.52
C GLY A 159 -11.66 5.55 4.75
N THR A 160 -12.00 4.79 3.70
CA THR A 160 -13.21 5.01 2.88
C THR A 160 -14.31 4.02 3.24
N TYR A 161 -14.00 2.74 3.27
CA TYR A 161 -14.98 1.65 3.48
C TYR A 161 -14.94 1.04 4.88
N GLY A 162 -14.14 1.60 5.78
CA GLY A 162 -13.97 1.08 7.14
C GLY A 162 -13.00 -0.10 7.25
N VAL A 163 -13.12 -0.84 8.34
CA VAL A 163 -12.28 -2.02 8.61
C VAL A 163 -12.88 -3.23 7.93
N GLN A 164 -12.08 -3.91 7.09
CA GLN A 164 -12.53 -5.04 6.30
C GLN A 164 -11.51 -6.20 6.35
N PRO A 165 -11.95 -7.44 6.59
CA PRO A 165 -11.19 -8.60 6.15
C PRO A 165 -11.21 -8.66 4.62
N THR A 166 -10.05 -8.91 4.01
CA THR A 166 -9.89 -8.96 2.56
C THR A 166 -9.14 -10.22 2.14
N LEU A 167 -9.54 -10.76 1.01
CA LEU A 167 -8.82 -11.81 0.31
C LEU A 167 -8.31 -11.25 -1.01
N GLY A 168 -7.09 -11.61 -1.37
CA GLY A 168 -6.43 -11.13 -2.59
C GLY A 168 -5.69 -12.22 -3.33
N VAL A 169 -5.55 -11.98 -4.63
CA VAL A 169 -4.70 -12.76 -5.52
C VAL A 169 -3.77 -11.79 -6.21
N ARG A 170 -2.48 -11.99 -6.04
CA ARG A 170 -1.43 -11.14 -6.61
C ARG A 170 -0.62 -11.92 -7.63
N PHE A 171 -0.33 -11.27 -8.73
CA PHE A 171 0.56 -11.76 -9.79
C PHE A 171 1.78 -10.85 -9.87
N HIS A 172 2.97 -11.43 -9.72
CA HIS A 172 4.26 -10.80 -9.99
C HIS A 172 4.69 -11.01 -11.45
N PHE A 173 5.37 -9.99 -12.02
CA PHE A 173 5.86 -10.01 -13.42
C PHE A 173 7.21 -9.32 -13.56
#